data_5b94c59fdb5eecf00d977569ad6b33c4
#
_entry.id   5b94c59fdb5eecf00d977569ad6b33c4
#
_cell.length_a   1.000
_cell.length_b   1.000
_cell.length_c   1.000
_cell.angle_alpha   90.00
_cell.angle_beta   90.00
_cell.angle_gamma   90.00
#
_symmetry.space_group_name_H-M   'P 1'
#
loop_
_entity.id
_entity.type
_entity.pdbx_description
1 polymer ?
#
loop_
_entity_poly.entity_id
_entity_poly.type
_entity_poly.pdbx_seq_one_letter_code
_entity_poly.pdbx_strand_id
1 'polypeptide(L)'
;MVKVENKETLRLLTSRFMKMNRARNIIAVIAIMLTSLLFTSLFVGSVSMILSKRATEIKQFMDSAHASAQNLSEEDAKRLQETIEQSEQVERYGSGIFLGAGMDERFGFSVEVRYADENMAESFNCLPTTGRLPEKENEVALSSMILENLGVRPKIGEEITLTWEVNPMLKQYKTDTFQICGFWQGDKAVLGQMVWVSEAYAKENCYPVTEEELENGIYNGGKEYSVWYKNLWNLEKKTETISKAAGFTKAGTGMEVNPAYNLLEEDSFSFSSLIVMILFVILAGYLIIYNI
;
A
#
# COMPACT_ATOMS: atom_id res chain seq x y z
N MET A 1 44.14 -40.40 -7.91
CA MET A 1 43.57 -39.77 -9.09
C MET A 1 44.66 -39.59 -10.13
N VAL A 2 44.64 -40.35 -11.27
CA VAL A 2 45.67 -40.33 -12.28
C VAL A 2 45.52 -39.04 -13.09
N LYS A 3 46.56 -38.20 -13.13
CA LYS A 3 46.58 -36.94 -13.90
C LYS A 3 46.65 -37.29 -15.38
N VAL A 4 45.60 -37.02 -16.15
CA VAL A 4 45.59 -37.24 -17.58
C VAL A 4 46.30 -36.09 -18.29
N GLU A 5 47.51 -36.34 -18.77
CA GLU A 5 48.38 -35.31 -19.38
C GLU A 5 48.09 -35.06 -20.87
N ASN A 6 47.35 -35.94 -21.56
CA ASN A 6 47.13 -35.83 -23.00
C ASN A 6 45.81 -35.16 -23.34
N LYS A 7 45.79 -33.81 -23.36
CA LYS A 7 44.63 -32.98 -23.69
C LYS A 7 44.07 -33.23 -25.11
N GLU A 8 44.89 -33.59 -26.06
CA GLU A 8 44.50 -33.87 -27.44
C GLU A 8 43.67 -35.16 -27.55
N THR A 9 44.09 -36.21 -26.86
CA THR A 9 43.37 -37.51 -26.83
C THR A 9 42.02 -37.34 -26.09
N LEU A 10 42.00 -36.55 -25.02
CA LEU A 10 40.74 -36.24 -24.31
C LEU A 10 39.79 -35.47 -25.23
N ARG A 11 40.28 -34.50 -25.96
CA ARG A 11 39.44 -33.69 -26.89
C ARG A 11 38.90 -34.54 -28.05
N LEU A 12 39.70 -35.45 -28.57
CA LEU A 12 39.31 -36.38 -29.64
C LEU A 12 38.26 -37.38 -29.14
N LEU A 13 38.43 -37.97 -27.95
CA LEU A 13 37.50 -38.85 -27.32
C LEU A 13 36.17 -38.18 -27.03
N THR A 14 36.22 -36.96 -26.41
CA THR A 14 35.02 -36.16 -26.13
C THR A 14 34.26 -35.81 -27.41
N SER A 15 34.98 -35.41 -28.48
CA SER A 15 34.37 -35.09 -29.78
C SER A 15 33.71 -36.30 -30.44
N ARG A 16 34.35 -37.49 -30.40
CA ARG A 16 33.75 -38.74 -30.92
C ARG A 16 32.53 -39.16 -30.08
N PHE A 17 32.62 -39.07 -28.76
CA PHE A 17 31.50 -39.39 -27.86
C PHE A 17 30.28 -38.46 -28.08
N MET A 18 30.55 -37.15 -28.26
CA MET A 18 29.49 -36.17 -28.60
C MET A 18 28.84 -36.46 -29.94
N LYS A 19 29.62 -36.86 -30.96
CA LYS A 19 29.07 -37.21 -32.28
C LYS A 19 28.24 -38.49 -32.23
N MET A 20 28.67 -39.53 -31.49
CA MET A 20 27.94 -40.78 -31.33
C MET A 20 26.60 -40.60 -30.60
N ASN A 21 26.55 -39.69 -29.64
CA ASN A 21 25.34 -39.42 -28.83
C ASN A 21 24.63 -38.11 -29.24
N ARG A 22 24.80 -37.67 -30.49
CA ARG A 22 24.33 -36.38 -30.96
C ARG A 22 22.82 -36.16 -30.74
N ALA A 23 21.99 -37.15 -31.06
CA ALA A 23 20.54 -37.06 -30.87
C ALA A 23 20.17 -36.91 -29.39
N ARG A 24 20.78 -37.71 -28.49
CA ARG A 24 20.56 -37.63 -27.05
C ARG A 24 20.97 -36.28 -26.47
N ASN A 25 22.15 -35.76 -26.88
CA ASN A 25 22.64 -34.49 -26.43
C ASN A 25 21.74 -33.32 -26.90
N ILE A 26 21.23 -33.37 -28.14
CA ILE A 26 20.28 -32.37 -28.65
C ILE A 26 18.98 -32.40 -27.84
N ILE A 27 18.44 -33.60 -27.59
CA ILE A 27 17.22 -33.73 -26.76
C ILE A 27 17.44 -33.18 -25.36
N ALA A 28 18.59 -33.48 -24.74
CA ALA A 28 18.92 -32.97 -23.41
C ALA A 28 19.00 -31.42 -23.39
N VAL A 29 19.65 -30.81 -24.39
CA VAL A 29 19.74 -29.34 -24.51
C VAL A 29 18.35 -28.73 -24.71
N ILE A 30 17.51 -29.31 -25.58
CA ILE A 30 16.15 -28.82 -25.80
C ILE A 30 15.33 -28.96 -24.51
N ALA A 31 15.43 -30.08 -23.79
CA ALA A 31 14.73 -30.30 -22.54
C ALA A 31 15.14 -29.27 -21.47
N ILE A 32 16.44 -28.97 -21.33
CA ILE A 32 16.95 -27.94 -20.40
C ILE A 32 16.44 -26.54 -20.80
N MET A 33 16.47 -26.21 -22.09
CA MET A 33 15.96 -24.94 -22.58
C MET A 33 14.47 -24.76 -22.29
N LEU A 34 13.65 -25.78 -22.58
CA LEU A 34 12.21 -25.74 -22.32
C LEU A 34 11.90 -25.63 -20.82
N THR A 35 12.62 -26.42 -19.99
CA THR A 35 12.45 -26.34 -18.53
C THR A 35 12.82 -24.97 -17.99
N SER A 36 13.93 -24.39 -18.45
CA SER A 36 14.36 -23.06 -18.06
C SER A 36 13.36 -21.98 -18.50
N LEU A 37 12.85 -22.06 -19.73
CA LEU A 37 11.85 -21.14 -20.25
C LEU A 37 10.53 -21.23 -19.47
N LEU A 38 10.05 -22.44 -19.19
CA LEU A 38 8.86 -22.67 -18.36
C LEU A 38 9.04 -22.07 -16.96
N PHE A 39 10.16 -22.37 -16.30
CA PHE A 39 10.44 -21.83 -14.97
C PHE A 39 10.45 -20.30 -14.98
N THR A 40 11.19 -19.70 -15.91
CA THR A 40 11.28 -18.25 -16.00
C THR A 40 9.92 -17.61 -16.26
N SER A 41 9.13 -18.15 -17.19
CA SER A 41 7.82 -17.60 -17.52
C SER A 41 6.83 -17.70 -16.34
N LEU A 42 6.83 -18.83 -15.64
CA LEU A 42 5.96 -19.03 -14.47
C LEU A 42 6.38 -18.13 -13.30
N PHE A 43 7.69 -18.01 -13.05
CA PHE A 43 8.20 -17.15 -11.99
C PHE A 43 7.89 -15.66 -12.26
N VAL A 44 8.21 -15.20 -13.48
CA VAL A 44 7.93 -13.80 -13.86
C VAL A 44 6.42 -13.53 -13.84
N GLY A 45 5.60 -14.47 -14.34
CA GLY A 45 4.14 -14.35 -14.33
C GLY A 45 3.58 -14.23 -12.90
N SER A 46 4.03 -15.08 -11.98
CA SER A 46 3.60 -15.06 -10.57
C SER A 46 4.00 -13.76 -9.86
N VAL A 47 5.26 -13.34 -10.01
CA VAL A 47 5.74 -12.06 -9.42
C VAL A 47 4.99 -10.88 -10.00
N SER A 48 4.78 -10.84 -11.32
CA SER A 48 4.03 -9.77 -11.98
C SER A 48 2.58 -9.69 -11.49
N MET A 49 1.94 -10.85 -11.25
CA MET A 49 0.57 -10.91 -10.73
C MET A 49 0.49 -10.33 -9.31
N ILE A 50 1.42 -10.70 -8.42
CA ILE A 50 1.47 -10.18 -7.04
C ILE A 50 1.70 -8.67 -7.04
N LEU A 51 2.66 -8.18 -7.84
CA LEU A 51 2.95 -6.76 -7.93
C LEU A 51 1.78 -5.97 -8.52
N SER A 52 1.11 -6.52 -9.53
CA SER A 52 -0.08 -5.91 -10.15
C SER A 52 -1.26 -5.85 -9.16
N LYS A 53 -1.51 -6.94 -8.41
CA LYS A 53 -2.55 -6.97 -7.38
C LYS A 53 -2.26 -5.92 -6.30
N ARG A 54 -1.02 -5.87 -5.78
CA ARG A 54 -0.61 -4.85 -4.82
C ARG A 54 -0.83 -3.43 -5.33
N ALA A 55 -0.40 -3.14 -6.55
CA ALA A 55 -0.59 -1.82 -7.15
C ALA A 55 -2.09 -1.47 -7.30
N THR A 56 -2.92 -2.46 -7.59
CA THR A 56 -4.37 -2.28 -7.68
C THR A 56 -4.99 -2.00 -6.31
N GLU A 57 -4.61 -2.77 -5.27
CA GLU A 57 -5.08 -2.56 -3.89
C GLU A 57 -4.68 -1.17 -3.37
N ILE A 58 -3.39 -0.80 -3.49
CA ILE A 58 -2.91 0.53 -3.11
C ILE A 58 -3.69 1.63 -3.83
N LYS A 59 -3.96 1.46 -5.12
CA LYS A 59 -4.71 2.45 -5.90
C LYS A 59 -6.18 2.51 -5.47
N GLN A 60 -6.81 1.37 -5.28
CA GLN A 60 -8.24 1.28 -4.97
C GLN A 60 -8.55 1.83 -3.58
N PHE A 61 -7.73 1.48 -2.59
CA PHE A 61 -7.89 1.92 -1.20
C PHE A 61 -7.14 3.21 -0.88
N MET A 62 -6.39 3.73 -1.84
CA MET A 62 -5.63 4.99 -1.71
C MET A 62 -4.71 4.99 -0.48
N ASP A 63 -4.04 3.88 -0.20
CA ASP A 63 -3.09 3.79 0.91
C ASP A 63 -1.82 3.04 0.48
N SER A 64 -0.72 3.76 0.38
CA SER A 64 0.60 3.22 0.05
C SER A 64 1.49 2.97 1.28
N ALA A 65 1.03 3.30 2.48
CA ALA A 65 1.75 3.03 3.71
C ALA A 65 1.82 1.52 3.99
N HIS A 66 2.84 1.09 4.73
CA HIS A 66 3.00 -0.33 5.10
C HIS A 66 2.09 -0.75 6.26
N ALA A 67 1.78 0.18 7.13
CA ALA A 67 0.82 0.01 8.22
C ALA A 67 0.17 1.36 8.55
N SER A 68 -1.03 1.31 9.12
CA SER A 68 -1.77 2.49 9.55
C SER A 68 -2.44 2.27 10.90
N ALA A 69 -2.71 3.37 11.58
CA ALA A 69 -3.59 3.40 12.74
C ALA A 69 -4.61 4.49 12.52
N GLN A 70 -5.86 4.21 12.83
CA GLN A 70 -6.98 5.11 12.59
C GLN A 70 -7.82 5.26 13.86
N ASN A 71 -8.62 6.31 13.91
CA ASN A 71 -9.63 6.53 14.94
C ASN A 71 -9.05 6.59 16.37
N LEU A 72 -7.85 7.16 16.51
CA LEU A 72 -7.16 7.24 17.79
C LEU A 72 -7.67 8.42 18.62
N SER A 73 -7.87 8.19 19.92
CA SER A 73 -8.02 9.27 20.90
C SER A 73 -6.74 10.12 20.93
N GLU A 74 -6.82 11.33 21.49
CA GLU A 74 -5.64 12.21 21.56
C GLU A 74 -4.53 11.60 22.41
N GLU A 75 -4.86 10.89 23.49
CA GLU A 75 -3.90 10.23 24.37
C GLU A 75 -3.24 9.05 23.67
N ASP A 76 -4.02 8.19 23.00
CA ASP A 76 -3.51 7.03 22.26
C ASP A 76 -2.63 7.47 21.10
N ALA A 77 -3.05 8.50 20.38
CA ALA A 77 -2.29 9.07 19.28
C ALA A 77 -0.91 9.57 19.73
N LYS A 78 -0.86 10.27 20.87
CA LYS A 78 0.41 10.75 21.43
C LYS A 78 1.33 9.60 21.82
N ARG A 79 0.81 8.58 22.53
CA ARG A 79 1.61 7.39 22.92
C ARG A 79 2.14 6.65 21.69
N LEU A 80 1.30 6.49 20.67
CA LEU A 80 1.69 5.83 19.44
C LEU A 80 2.74 6.63 18.68
N GLN A 81 2.57 7.95 18.57
CA GLN A 81 3.54 8.82 17.91
C GLN A 81 4.92 8.73 18.57
N GLU A 82 4.99 8.87 19.91
CA GLU A 82 6.23 8.75 20.66
C GLU A 82 6.93 7.39 20.43
N THR A 83 6.13 6.32 20.33
CA THR A 83 6.66 4.98 20.06
C THR A 83 7.17 4.83 18.62
N ILE A 84 6.46 5.38 17.65
CA ILE A 84 6.86 5.42 16.22
C ILE A 84 8.20 6.16 16.07
N GLU A 85 8.32 7.34 16.68
CA GLU A 85 9.52 8.19 16.61
C GLU A 85 10.74 7.55 17.24
N GLN A 86 10.55 6.74 18.28
CA GLN A 86 11.63 5.99 18.95
C GLN A 86 12.02 4.70 18.22
N SER A 87 11.24 4.25 17.24
CA SER A 87 11.47 2.98 16.57
C SER A 87 12.52 3.08 15.47
N GLU A 88 13.63 2.36 15.62
CA GLU A 88 14.66 2.25 14.57
C GLU A 88 14.18 1.53 13.30
N GLN A 89 13.04 0.86 13.35
CA GLN A 89 12.48 0.10 12.23
C GLN A 89 11.67 0.99 11.28
N VAL A 90 11.16 2.12 11.77
CA VAL A 90 10.39 3.08 11.00
C VAL A 90 11.34 3.92 10.13
N GLU A 91 10.98 4.11 8.88
CA GLU A 91 11.66 5.00 7.94
C GLU A 91 11.07 6.40 7.99
N ARG A 92 9.75 6.47 7.92
CA ARG A 92 8.96 7.71 8.01
C ARG A 92 7.53 7.41 8.46
N TYR A 93 6.83 8.41 8.90
CA TYR A 93 5.39 8.34 9.17
C TYR A 93 4.69 9.61 8.70
N GLY A 94 3.39 9.52 8.49
CA GLY A 94 2.49 10.62 8.23
C GLY A 94 1.40 10.67 9.28
N SER A 95 0.84 11.84 9.50
CA SER A 95 -0.21 12.10 10.48
C SER A 95 -1.40 12.81 9.86
N GLY A 96 -2.59 12.49 10.34
CA GLY A 96 -3.83 13.08 9.89
C GLY A 96 -4.93 13.14 10.96
N ILE A 97 -6.02 13.76 10.58
CA ILE A 97 -7.26 13.83 11.36
C ILE A 97 -8.44 13.66 10.41
N PHE A 98 -9.26 12.67 10.64
CA PHE A 98 -10.51 12.47 9.88
C PHE A 98 -11.61 13.34 10.47
N LEU A 99 -12.16 14.29 9.70
CA LEU A 99 -13.23 15.17 10.15
C LEU A 99 -14.61 14.63 9.83
N GLY A 100 -14.76 13.94 8.71
CA GLY A 100 -16.04 13.37 8.32
C GLY A 100 -16.22 13.18 6.83
N ALA A 101 -17.36 12.61 6.46
CA ALA A 101 -17.74 12.37 5.07
C ALA A 101 -18.35 13.64 4.45
N GLY A 102 -17.90 14.01 3.26
CA GLY A 102 -18.46 15.10 2.49
C GLY A 102 -19.88 14.78 2.03
N MET A 103 -20.79 15.72 2.23
CA MET A 103 -22.23 15.56 1.98
C MET A 103 -22.68 16.53 0.90
N ASP A 104 -22.70 16.05 -0.35
CA ASP A 104 -23.30 16.77 -1.49
C ASP A 104 -23.79 15.75 -2.51
N GLU A 105 -25.07 15.83 -2.89
CA GLU A 105 -25.69 14.90 -3.85
C GLU A 105 -24.99 14.90 -5.22
N ARG A 106 -24.24 15.96 -5.55
CA ARG A 106 -23.52 16.09 -6.81
C ARG A 106 -22.23 15.27 -6.85
N PHE A 107 -21.71 14.79 -5.71
CA PHE A 107 -20.42 14.11 -5.68
C PHE A 107 -20.42 12.80 -6.48
N GLY A 108 -21.46 11.99 -6.42
CA GLY A 108 -21.52 10.73 -7.16
C GLY A 108 -20.45 9.68 -6.75
N PHE A 109 -19.63 9.98 -5.72
CA PHE A 109 -18.58 9.15 -5.12
C PHE A 109 -18.40 9.57 -3.65
N SER A 110 -17.72 8.74 -2.87
CA SER A 110 -17.38 9.09 -1.49
C SER A 110 -16.37 10.24 -1.46
N VAL A 111 -16.59 11.20 -0.57
CA VAL A 111 -15.68 12.32 -0.31
C VAL A 111 -15.34 12.30 1.17
N GLU A 112 -14.08 12.50 1.52
CA GLU A 112 -13.62 12.56 2.90
C GLU A 112 -12.92 13.88 3.16
N VAL A 113 -13.33 14.55 4.24
CA VAL A 113 -12.71 15.79 4.71
C VAL A 113 -11.73 15.44 5.81
N ARG A 114 -10.46 15.78 5.61
CA ARG A 114 -9.36 15.40 6.49
C ARG A 114 -8.30 16.50 6.58
N TYR A 115 -7.57 16.50 7.65
CA TYR A 115 -6.21 17.03 7.68
C TYR A 115 -5.23 15.90 7.34
N ALA A 116 -4.19 16.20 6.60
CA ALA A 116 -3.05 15.34 6.39
C ALA A 116 -1.77 16.16 6.30
N ASP A 117 -0.70 15.68 6.91
CA ASP A 117 0.64 16.16 6.60
C ASP A 117 1.10 15.68 5.21
N GLU A 118 2.25 16.12 4.75
CA GLU A 118 2.77 15.78 3.41
C GLU A 118 2.95 14.27 3.22
N ASN A 119 3.47 13.56 4.22
CA ASN A 119 3.66 12.12 4.16
C ASN A 119 2.33 11.37 4.04
N MET A 120 1.33 11.77 4.82
CA MET A 120 0.02 11.14 4.75
C MET A 120 -0.70 11.48 3.44
N ALA A 121 -0.65 12.71 2.97
CA ALA A 121 -1.22 13.09 1.68
C ALA A 121 -0.54 12.33 0.52
N GLU A 122 0.76 12.06 0.63
CA GLU A 122 1.48 11.18 -0.30
C GLU A 122 0.98 9.74 -0.23
N SER A 123 0.71 9.18 0.98
CA SER A 123 0.20 7.82 1.11
C SER A 123 -1.12 7.62 0.38
N PHE A 124 -1.98 8.61 0.43
CA PHE A 124 -3.25 8.64 -0.30
C PHE A 124 -3.11 8.95 -1.79
N ASN A 125 -1.89 9.21 -2.26
CA ASN A 125 -1.61 9.65 -3.64
C ASN A 125 -2.40 10.93 -4.02
N CYS A 126 -2.60 11.82 -3.05
CA CYS A 126 -3.43 13.02 -3.13
C CYS A 126 -2.67 14.30 -2.79
N LEU A 127 -1.36 14.34 -3.07
CA LEU A 127 -0.58 15.59 -3.02
C LEU A 127 -1.04 16.54 -4.13
N PRO A 128 -1.22 17.84 -3.84
CA PRO A 128 -1.52 18.83 -4.85
C PRO A 128 -0.45 18.88 -5.94
N THR A 129 -0.87 18.71 -7.21
CA THR A 129 -0.01 18.91 -8.37
C THR A 129 0.03 20.37 -8.82
N THR A 130 -0.92 21.17 -8.33
CA THR A 130 -0.99 22.62 -8.53
C THR A 130 -1.28 23.27 -7.18
N GLY A 131 -0.49 24.26 -6.80
CA GLY A 131 -0.58 24.88 -5.49
C GLY A 131 0.12 24.08 -4.40
N ARG A 132 -0.46 24.01 -3.20
CA ARG A 132 0.12 23.37 -2.02
C ARG A 132 -0.96 22.78 -1.09
N LEU A 133 -0.55 22.07 -0.05
CA LEU A 133 -1.43 21.71 1.05
C LEU A 133 -1.87 22.97 1.85
N PRO A 134 -3.05 22.92 2.51
CA PRO A 134 -3.58 24.05 3.29
C PRO A 134 -2.71 24.35 4.52
N GLU A 135 -2.41 25.63 4.72
CA GLU A 135 -1.70 26.14 5.89
C GLU A 135 -2.59 27.02 6.77
N LYS A 136 -3.57 27.72 6.14
CA LYS A 136 -4.48 28.61 6.83
C LYS A 136 -5.84 27.95 7.04
N GLU A 137 -6.56 28.37 8.08
CA GLU A 137 -7.86 27.82 8.45
C GLU A 137 -8.92 27.90 7.34
N ASN A 138 -8.85 28.94 6.52
CA ASN A 138 -9.78 29.15 5.41
C ASN A 138 -9.31 28.52 4.07
N GLU A 139 -8.28 27.71 4.08
CA GLU A 139 -7.72 27.09 2.87
C GLU A 139 -8.15 25.62 2.73
N VAL A 140 -8.28 25.18 1.48
CA VAL A 140 -8.59 23.80 1.12
C VAL A 140 -7.80 23.35 -0.09
N ALA A 141 -7.39 22.06 -0.10
CA ALA A 141 -6.88 21.41 -1.30
C ALA A 141 -7.71 20.16 -1.58
N LEU A 142 -8.08 19.92 -2.86
CA LEU A 142 -9.00 18.85 -3.22
C LEU A 142 -8.81 18.39 -4.67
N SER A 143 -9.43 17.24 -5.04
CA SER A 143 -9.33 16.74 -6.39
C SER A 143 -10.13 17.57 -7.38
N SER A 144 -9.65 17.66 -8.63
CA SER A 144 -10.36 18.34 -9.70
C SER A 144 -11.74 17.71 -9.98
N MET A 145 -11.93 16.43 -9.68
CA MET A 145 -13.21 15.75 -9.82
C MET A 145 -14.28 16.32 -8.88
N ILE A 146 -13.92 16.64 -7.64
CA ILE A 146 -14.83 17.31 -6.71
C ILE A 146 -15.22 18.68 -7.27
N LEU A 147 -14.23 19.43 -7.75
CA LEU A 147 -14.47 20.75 -8.34
C LEU A 147 -15.38 20.68 -9.57
N GLU A 148 -15.15 19.73 -10.48
CA GLU A 148 -15.97 19.51 -11.67
C GLU A 148 -17.43 19.19 -11.28
N ASN A 149 -17.65 18.31 -10.32
CA ASN A 149 -18.99 17.92 -9.88
C ASN A 149 -19.73 19.06 -9.17
N LEU A 150 -19.01 19.93 -8.47
CA LEU A 150 -19.58 21.13 -7.85
C LEU A 150 -19.75 22.29 -8.83
N GLY A 151 -19.22 22.18 -10.05
CA GLY A 151 -19.25 23.25 -11.05
C GLY A 151 -18.31 24.42 -10.73
N VAL A 152 -17.28 24.18 -9.91
CA VAL A 152 -16.27 25.16 -9.50
C VAL A 152 -15.04 25.01 -10.40
N ARG A 153 -14.47 26.14 -10.82
CA ARG A 153 -13.26 26.12 -11.64
C ARG A 153 -12.03 25.70 -10.81
N PRO A 154 -11.16 24.83 -11.33
CA PRO A 154 -9.91 24.47 -10.67
C PRO A 154 -8.89 25.63 -10.76
N LYS A 155 -9.04 26.62 -9.86
CA LYS A 155 -8.22 27.81 -9.83
C LYS A 155 -7.88 28.18 -8.38
N ILE A 156 -6.60 28.45 -8.12
CA ILE A 156 -6.14 28.91 -6.81
C ILE A 156 -6.80 30.24 -6.44
N GLY A 157 -7.29 30.35 -5.20
CA GLY A 157 -7.98 31.51 -4.67
C GLY A 157 -9.49 31.56 -4.99
N GLU A 158 -10.03 30.60 -5.76
CA GLU A 158 -11.47 30.47 -5.94
C GLU A 158 -12.11 30.00 -4.63
N GLU A 159 -13.33 30.45 -4.34
CA GLU A 159 -14.08 30.05 -3.14
C GLU A 159 -14.92 28.81 -3.39
N ILE A 160 -14.99 27.94 -2.39
CA ILE A 160 -15.80 26.73 -2.39
C ILE A 160 -16.48 26.55 -1.04
N THR A 161 -17.77 26.22 -1.06
CA THR A 161 -18.52 25.86 0.15
C THR A 161 -18.66 24.34 0.18
N LEU A 162 -18.27 23.74 1.30
CA LEU A 162 -18.31 22.29 1.53
C LEU A 162 -19.17 22.00 2.76
N THR A 163 -19.91 20.91 2.67
CA THR A 163 -20.68 20.36 3.80
C THR A 163 -20.19 18.94 4.06
N TRP A 164 -19.96 18.59 5.31
CA TRP A 164 -19.61 17.22 5.72
C TRP A 164 -20.34 16.82 7.00
N GLU A 165 -20.44 15.53 7.20
CA GLU A 165 -21.06 14.92 8.37
C GLU A 165 -20.04 14.83 9.50
N VAL A 166 -20.24 15.63 10.55
CA VAL A 166 -19.35 15.66 11.72
C VAL A 166 -19.62 14.48 12.65
N ASN A 167 -20.89 14.14 12.85
CA ASN A 167 -21.31 13.02 13.67
C ASN A 167 -22.42 12.24 12.97
N PRO A 168 -22.13 11.04 12.46
CA PRO A 168 -23.11 10.22 11.73
C PRO A 168 -24.25 9.71 12.64
N MET A 169 -23.99 9.45 13.92
CA MET A 169 -25.02 8.98 14.87
C MET A 169 -26.07 10.06 15.16
N LEU A 170 -25.61 11.28 15.33
CA LEU A 170 -26.47 12.43 15.62
C LEU A 170 -26.91 13.18 14.36
N LYS A 171 -26.47 12.74 13.18
CA LYS A 171 -26.72 13.41 11.89
C LYS A 171 -26.36 14.91 11.94
N GLN A 172 -25.21 15.20 12.52
CA GLN A 172 -24.71 16.56 12.61
C GLN A 172 -23.86 16.87 11.40
N TYR A 173 -24.14 18.01 10.78
CA TYR A 173 -23.43 18.48 9.60
C TYR A 173 -22.78 19.82 9.89
N LYS A 174 -21.64 20.06 9.25
CA LYS A 174 -20.96 21.33 9.23
C LYS A 174 -20.81 21.82 7.81
N THR A 175 -21.00 23.13 7.61
CA THR A 175 -20.85 23.78 6.31
C THR A 175 -19.96 25.00 6.48
N ASP A 176 -18.84 25.03 5.78
CA ASP A 176 -17.92 26.16 5.77
C ASP A 176 -17.46 26.51 4.35
N THR A 177 -16.99 27.73 4.17
CA THR A 177 -16.47 28.25 2.91
C THR A 177 -14.97 28.43 2.99
N PHE A 178 -14.27 27.92 2.00
CA PHE A 178 -12.82 27.90 1.92
C PHE A 178 -12.33 28.52 0.62
N GLN A 179 -11.05 28.90 0.60
CA GLN A 179 -10.32 29.26 -0.60
C GLN A 179 -9.47 28.08 -1.08
N ILE A 180 -9.52 27.77 -2.36
CA ILE A 180 -8.72 26.71 -2.96
C ILE A 180 -7.25 27.14 -2.96
N CYS A 181 -6.39 26.42 -2.23
CA CYS A 181 -4.94 26.65 -2.21
C CYS A 181 -4.15 25.60 -2.97
N GLY A 182 -4.79 24.47 -3.30
CA GLY A 182 -4.18 23.39 -4.06
C GLY A 182 -5.21 22.45 -4.69
N PHE A 183 -4.82 21.79 -5.76
CA PHE A 183 -5.63 20.72 -6.35
C PHE A 183 -4.78 19.74 -7.13
N TRP A 184 -5.32 18.53 -7.34
CA TRP A 184 -4.74 17.46 -8.15
C TRP A 184 -5.80 16.83 -9.03
N GLN A 185 -5.36 16.07 -10.02
CA GLN A 185 -6.29 15.32 -10.86
C GLN A 185 -6.81 14.10 -10.11
N GLY A 186 -8.11 14.04 -9.86
CA GLY A 186 -8.75 12.87 -9.27
C GLY A 186 -8.74 11.66 -10.20
N ASP A 187 -8.78 10.46 -9.61
CA ASP A 187 -8.85 9.20 -10.35
C ASP A 187 -10.21 8.52 -10.11
N LYS A 188 -10.91 8.17 -11.17
CA LYS A 188 -12.21 7.47 -11.12
C LYS A 188 -12.11 6.01 -10.65
N ALA A 189 -10.91 5.45 -10.65
CA ALA A 189 -10.69 4.08 -10.22
C ALA A 189 -10.55 3.93 -8.69
N VAL A 190 -10.50 5.04 -7.94
CA VAL A 190 -10.42 5.01 -6.48
C VAL A 190 -11.82 5.08 -5.85
N LEU A 191 -11.96 4.49 -4.67
CA LEU A 191 -13.27 4.39 -3.98
C LEU A 191 -13.75 5.73 -3.42
N GLY A 192 -12.84 6.65 -3.10
CA GLY A 192 -13.17 7.95 -2.53
C GLY A 192 -12.28 9.06 -3.05
N GLN A 193 -12.65 10.30 -2.76
CA GLN A 193 -11.89 11.49 -3.08
C GLN A 193 -11.61 12.26 -1.79
N MET A 194 -10.42 12.84 -1.69
CA MET A 194 -9.97 13.56 -0.49
C MET A 194 -10.15 15.06 -0.62
N VAL A 195 -10.48 15.69 0.50
CA VAL A 195 -10.46 17.13 0.73
C VAL A 195 -9.54 17.39 1.91
N TRP A 196 -8.44 18.06 1.66
CA TRP A 196 -7.49 18.45 2.69
C TRP A 196 -7.83 19.82 3.26
N VAL A 197 -7.86 19.92 4.59
CA VAL A 197 -7.94 21.18 5.35
C VAL A 197 -6.65 21.39 6.14
N SER A 198 -6.45 22.58 6.70
CA SER A 198 -5.27 22.85 7.53
C SER A 198 -5.33 22.14 8.88
N GLU A 199 -4.17 21.93 9.50
CA GLU A 199 -4.09 21.33 10.83
C GLU A 199 -4.84 22.19 11.89
N ALA A 200 -4.70 23.52 11.81
CA ALA A 200 -5.37 24.42 12.73
C ALA A 200 -6.89 24.28 12.62
N TYR A 201 -7.43 24.30 11.40
CA TYR A 201 -8.85 24.08 11.16
C TYR A 201 -9.32 22.72 11.68
N ALA A 202 -8.56 21.66 11.40
CA ALA A 202 -8.93 20.31 11.83
C ALA A 202 -8.97 20.18 13.36
N LYS A 203 -7.99 20.72 14.07
CA LYS A 203 -7.94 20.69 15.54
C LYS A 203 -9.09 21.47 16.20
N GLU A 204 -9.51 22.59 15.61
CA GLU A 204 -10.62 23.38 16.12
C GLU A 204 -11.98 22.72 15.84
N ASN A 205 -12.09 22.01 14.74
CA ASN A 205 -13.34 21.53 14.18
C ASN A 205 -13.50 20.02 14.17
N CYS A 206 -12.54 19.26 14.73
CA CYS A 206 -12.70 17.82 14.88
C CYS A 206 -13.71 17.51 16.00
N TYR A 207 -14.49 16.46 15.78
CA TYR A 207 -15.36 15.92 16.82
C TYR A 207 -14.50 15.14 17.82
N PRO A 208 -14.59 15.42 19.15
CA PRO A 208 -13.81 14.65 20.13
C PRO A 208 -14.20 13.18 20.12
N VAL A 209 -13.23 12.30 19.97
CA VAL A 209 -13.45 10.86 20.03
C VAL A 209 -13.24 10.38 21.47
N THR A 210 -14.30 9.88 22.10
CA THR A 210 -14.26 9.25 23.42
C THR A 210 -14.21 7.73 23.28
N GLU A 211 -13.81 7.01 24.34
CA GLU A 211 -13.83 5.54 24.33
C GLU A 211 -15.24 4.98 24.06
N GLU A 212 -16.27 5.60 24.64
CA GLU A 212 -17.68 5.21 24.43
C GLU A 212 -18.10 5.40 22.96
N GLU A 213 -17.68 6.48 22.32
CA GLU A 213 -17.96 6.76 20.92
C GLU A 213 -17.24 5.80 19.99
N LEU A 214 -15.98 5.45 20.28
CA LEU A 214 -15.22 4.43 19.54
C LEU A 214 -15.90 3.05 19.63
N GLU A 215 -16.37 2.64 20.82
CA GLU A 215 -17.11 1.41 21.02
C GLU A 215 -18.43 1.39 20.23
N ASN A 216 -19.06 2.54 20.04
CA ASN A 216 -20.28 2.72 19.26
C ASN A 216 -20.04 2.95 17.75
N GLY A 217 -18.79 2.89 17.28
CA GLY A 217 -18.45 3.03 15.87
C GLY A 217 -18.47 4.47 15.36
N ILE A 218 -18.28 5.47 16.22
CA ILE A 218 -18.14 6.88 15.83
C ILE A 218 -16.66 7.18 15.66
N TYR A 219 -16.26 7.56 14.46
CA TYR A 219 -14.83 7.68 14.09
C TYR A 219 -14.41 9.09 13.67
N ASN A 220 -15.36 10.02 13.57
CA ASN A 220 -15.04 11.39 13.14
C ASN A 220 -14.25 12.12 14.22
N GLY A 221 -13.18 12.79 13.83
CA GLY A 221 -12.29 13.52 14.73
C GLY A 221 -11.11 12.70 15.28
N GLY A 222 -11.05 11.41 14.95
CA GLY A 222 -9.93 10.55 15.35
C GLY A 222 -8.63 10.93 14.66
N LYS A 223 -7.53 10.84 15.40
CA LYS A 223 -6.18 10.95 14.82
C LYS A 223 -5.78 9.68 14.10
N GLU A 224 -4.96 9.84 13.09
CA GLU A 224 -4.51 8.77 12.21
C GLU A 224 -3.02 8.85 11.96
N TYR A 225 -2.38 7.70 11.77
CA TYR A 225 -0.99 7.58 11.37
C TYR A 225 -0.83 6.59 10.23
N SER A 226 -0.02 6.97 9.25
CA SER A 226 0.48 6.10 8.18
C SER A 226 1.96 5.87 8.38
N VAL A 227 2.44 4.62 8.36
CA VAL A 227 3.82 4.27 8.73
C VAL A 227 4.50 3.48 7.60
N TRP A 228 5.72 3.88 7.25
CA TRP A 228 6.61 3.15 6.36
C TRP A 228 7.80 2.59 7.14
N TYR A 229 8.03 1.30 6.98
CA TYR A 229 9.19 0.61 7.56
C TYR A 229 10.37 0.60 6.58
N LYS A 230 11.59 0.58 7.09
CA LYS A 230 12.83 0.51 6.29
C LYS A 230 12.90 -0.71 5.36
N ASN A 231 12.16 -1.77 5.64
CA ASN A 231 12.02 -2.93 4.78
C ASN A 231 10.69 -3.67 5.07
N LEU A 232 10.26 -4.49 4.13
CA LEU A 232 8.98 -5.21 4.18
C LEU A 232 9.06 -6.56 4.92
N TRP A 233 10.18 -6.92 5.52
CA TRP A 233 10.34 -8.19 6.21
C TRP A 233 9.62 -8.19 7.56
N ASN A 234 8.78 -9.22 7.82
CA ASN A 234 8.01 -9.38 9.06
C ASN A 234 7.20 -8.13 9.46
N LEU A 235 6.43 -7.56 8.53
CA LEU A 235 5.62 -6.36 8.77
C LEU A 235 4.67 -6.53 9.94
N GLU A 236 3.96 -7.65 10.03
CA GLU A 236 3.03 -7.95 11.14
C GLU A 236 3.72 -7.87 12.50
N LYS A 237 4.86 -8.56 12.64
CA LYS A 237 5.59 -8.56 13.91
C LYS A 237 6.12 -7.18 14.30
N LYS A 238 6.55 -6.37 13.32
CA LYS A 238 6.99 -4.99 13.54
C LYS A 238 5.83 -4.11 14.00
N THR A 239 4.71 -4.19 13.29
CA THR A 239 3.49 -3.44 13.58
C THR A 239 2.95 -3.81 14.97
N GLU A 240 2.87 -5.10 15.27
CA GLU A 240 2.45 -5.61 16.57
C GLU A 240 3.39 -5.14 17.70
N THR A 241 4.71 -5.14 17.46
CA THR A 241 5.70 -4.69 18.44
C THR A 241 5.51 -3.23 18.79
N ILE A 242 5.31 -2.36 17.79
CA ILE A 242 5.06 -0.93 18.00
C ILE A 242 3.71 -0.72 18.69
N SER A 243 2.66 -1.40 18.24
CA SER A 243 1.33 -1.31 18.86
C SER A 243 1.35 -1.70 20.34
N LYS A 244 2.00 -2.82 20.68
CA LYS A 244 2.15 -3.27 22.09
C LYS A 244 2.97 -2.31 22.93
N ALA A 245 4.06 -1.76 22.38
CA ALA A 245 4.89 -0.78 23.08
C ALA A 245 4.13 0.52 23.37
N ALA A 246 3.21 0.91 22.48
CA ALA A 246 2.30 2.05 22.66
C ALA A 246 1.09 1.72 23.58
N GLY A 247 1.00 0.48 24.11
CA GLY A 247 -0.05 0.08 25.05
C GLY A 247 -1.29 -0.56 24.44
N PHE A 248 -1.32 -0.79 23.12
CA PHE A 248 -2.42 -1.48 22.47
C PHE A 248 -2.28 -3.01 22.63
N THR A 249 -3.14 -3.60 23.44
CA THR A 249 -3.09 -5.04 23.76
C THR A 249 -4.26 -5.84 23.21
N LYS A 250 -5.35 -5.19 22.84
CA LYS A 250 -6.53 -5.84 22.24
C LYS A 250 -6.32 -6.01 20.73
N ALA A 251 -6.76 -7.13 20.18
CA ALA A 251 -6.81 -7.33 18.73
C ALA A 251 -7.73 -6.29 18.08
N GLY A 252 -7.31 -5.72 16.94
CA GLY A 252 -8.06 -4.67 16.24
C GLY A 252 -7.92 -3.28 16.85
N THR A 253 -6.99 -3.09 17.82
CA THR A 253 -6.63 -1.77 18.34
C THR A 253 -5.19 -1.44 17.99
N GLY A 254 -4.88 -0.16 17.79
CA GLY A 254 -3.56 0.30 17.42
C GLY A 254 -3.30 0.24 15.93
N MET A 255 -2.11 -0.21 15.53
CA MET A 255 -1.72 -0.25 14.13
C MET A 255 -2.07 -1.58 13.48
N GLU A 256 -2.49 -1.51 12.22
CA GLU A 256 -2.73 -2.65 11.35
C GLU A 256 -1.84 -2.59 10.11
N VAL A 257 -1.40 -3.76 9.63
CA VAL A 257 -0.65 -3.85 8.38
C VAL A 257 -1.60 -3.62 7.22
N ASN A 258 -1.19 -2.80 6.26
CA ASN A 258 -1.96 -2.58 5.06
C ASN A 258 -2.13 -3.89 4.26
N PRO A 259 -3.36 -4.33 3.97
CA PRO A 259 -3.66 -5.57 3.26
C PRO A 259 -2.92 -5.71 1.93
N ALA A 260 -2.62 -4.61 1.24
CA ALA A 260 -1.84 -4.62 0.01
C ALA A 260 -0.44 -5.27 0.16
N TYR A 261 0.09 -5.35 1.38
CA TYR A 261 1.38 -5.98 1.67
C TYR A 261 1.26 -7.39 2.25
N ASN A 262 0.06 -7.84 2.62
CA ASN A 262 -0.23 -9.19 3.13
C ASN A 262 -0.77 -10.16 2.09
N LEU A 263 -0.72 -9.82 0.80
CA LEU A 263 -1.29 -10.59 -0.30
C LEU A 263 -0.79 -12.06 -0.38
N LEU A 264 0.37 -12.35 0.19
CA LEU A 264 0.92 -13.71 0.22
C LEU A 264 0.29 -14.59 1.28
N GLU A 265 -0.26 -14.01 2.35
CA GLU A 265 -0.92 -14.74 3.45
C GLU A 265 -2.39 -15.00 3.16
N GLU A 266 -3.09 -14.04 2.59
CA GLU A 266 -4.50 -14.17 2.21
C GLU A 266 -4.71 -15.12 1.03
N ASP A 267 -3.80 -15.14 0.05
CA ASP A 267 -3.82 -16.08 -1.08
C ASP A 267 -2.89 -17.28 -0.81
N SER A 268 -3.23 -18.14 0.15
CA SER A 268 -2.53 -19.41 0.42
C SER A 268 -2.36 -20.27 -0.84
N PHE A 269 -3.24 -20.10 -1.83
CA PHE A 269 -3.16 -20.73 -3.15
C PHE A 269 -1.95 -20.24 -3.96
N SER A 270 -1.64 -18.94 -3.95
CA SER A 270 -0.52 -18.37 -4.71
C SER A 270 0.83 -18.82 -4.18
N PHE A 271 1.01 -18.89 -2.86
CA PHE A 271 2.25 -19.35 -2.25
C PHE A 271 2.43 -20.86 -2.39
N SER A 272 1.37 -21.64 -2.15
CA SER A 272 1.37 -23.09 -2.34
C SER A 272 1.63 -23.47 -3.79
N SER A 273 1.03 -22.77 -4.75
CA SER A 273 1.26 -23.02 -6.18
C SER A 273 2.69 -22.71 -6.60
N LEU A 274 3.32 -21.67 -6.03
CA LEU A 274 4.72 -21.33 -6.27
C LEU A 274 5.67 -22.41 -5.72
N ILE A 275 5.41 -22.94 -4.53
CA ILE A 275 6.17 -24.07 -3.95
C ILE A 275 6.03 -25.32 -4.82
N VAL A 276 4.81 -25.67 -5.22
CA VAL A 276 4.55 -26.83 -6.10
C VAL A 276 5.27 -26.65 -7.43
N MET A 277 5.28 -25.46 -8.02
CA MET A 277 6.04 -25.19 -9.25
C MET A 277 7.54 -25.38 -9.08
N ILE A 278 8.12 -24.86 -7.98
CA ILE A 278 9.55 -25.04 -7.68
C ILE A 278 9.89 -26.54 -7.56
N LEU A 279 9.07 -27.29 -6.82
CA LEU A 279 9.25 -28.75 -6.68
C LEU A 279 9.15 -29.46 -8.02
N PHE A 280 8.22 -29.07 -8.89
CA PHE A 280 8.05 -29.65 -10.24
C PHE A 280 9.28 -29.41 -11.13
N VAL A 281 9.85 -28.19 -11.07
CA VAL A 281 11.06 -27.84 -11.83
C VAL A 281 12.28 -28.62 -11.32
N ILE A 282 12.43 -28.73 -10.00
CA ILE A 282 13.52 -29.55 -9.40
C ILE A 282 13.38 -31.01 -9.83
N LEU A 283 12.18 -31.58 -9.78
CA LEU A 283 11.90 -32.93 -10.19
C LEU A 283 12.18 -33.15 -11.70
N ALA A 284 11.72 -32.22 -12.54
CA ALA A 284 11.98 -32.26 -13.98
C ALA A 284 13.49 -32.21 -14.30
N GLY A 285 14.21 -31.29 -13.64
CA GLY A 285 15.67 -31.18 -13.74
C GLY A 285 16.38 -32.47 -13.30
N TYR A 286 15.95 -33.09 -12.20
CA TYR A 286 16.48 -34.38 -11.73
C TYR A 286 16.25 -35.47 -12.74
N LEU A 287 15.02 -35.62 -13.28
CA LEU A 287 14.69 -36.62 -14.29
C LEU A 287 15.51 -36.45 -15.57
N ILE A 288 15.76 -35.22 -16.01
CA ILE A 288 16.60 -34.93 -17.17
C ILE A 288 18.04 -35.40 -16.89
N ILE A 289 18.61 -35.06 -15.75
CA ILE A 289 19.97 -35.44 -15.36
C ILE A 289 20.09 -36.98 -15.23
N TYR A 290 19.07 -37.62 -14.65
CA TYR A 290 19.04 -39.09 -14.48
C TYR A 290 19.00 -39.85 -15.80
N ASN A 291 18.35 -39.30 -16.85
CA ASN A 291 18.22 -39.91 -18.17
C ASN A 291 19.35 -39.58 -19.15
N ILE A 292 20.30 -38.70 -18.78
CA ILE A 292 21.51 -38.38 -19.54
C ILE A 292 22.67 -39.29 -19.14
#